data_f29b304bd64ac27c1daa64bd1630dd92
#
_entry.id   f29b304bd64ac27c1daa64bd1630dd92
#
_cell.length_a   1.000
_cell.length_b   1.000
_cell.length_c   1.000
_cell.angle_alpha   90.00
_cell.angle_beta   90.00
_cell.angle_gamma   90.00
#
_symmetry.space_group_name_H-M   'P 1'
#
loop_
_entity.id
_entity.type
_entity.pdbx_description
1 polymer ?
#
loop_
_entity_poly.entity_id
_entity_poly.type
_entity_poly.pdbx_seq_one_letter_code
_entity_poly.pdbx_strand_id
1 'polypeptide(L)'
;AVSIDKVVQNKDGEYAVIIDRISQDVPFYRAYLKNAALTGTNVINNPFWWSADDKFFNNSLADTLGVPLPNTVILPSAEHPTDTTNKSFRNLKFPMDWQGIFDYIGFPAYMKPYAGGGWKNVYRLENKEEFWEKHQETGQLVMMLQEEIVFTEYFRVYCLGCKAVRIMQYEPRNPHHLRYVIDGPPVDKKLLATIKDYTLRLCKGLGYDFNTVEFAVRDGIPYAIDFGNPAPDAELTSVGAENFEWVVEEAAKMAIAAAKKQK
;
A
#
# COMPACT_ATOMS: atom_id res chain seq x y z
N ALA A 1 11.87 -18.33 -12.64
CA ALA A 1 11.46 -17.06 -13.26
C ALA A 1 10.49 -17.34 -14.41
N VAL A 2 9.50 -16.46 -14.61
CA VAL A 2 8.59 -16.54 -15.76
C VAL A 2 9.32 -16.05 -17.01
N SER A 3 9.25 -16.81 -18.11
CA SER A 3 9.73 -16.39 -19.43
C SER A 3 8.53 -15.97 -20.27
N ILE A 4 8.59 -14.80 -20.89
CA ILE A 4 7.52 -14.24 -21.71
C ILE A 4 8.09 -13.92 -23.07
N ASP A 5 7.48 -14.48 -24.12
CA ASP A 5 7.76 -14.15 -25.52
C ASP A 5 6.53 -13.48 -26.14
N LYS A 6 5.98 -14.01 -27.19
CA LYS A 6 4.79 -13.48 -27.85
C LYS A 6 3.53 -13.74 -27.01
N VAL A 7 2.89 -12.67 -26.56
CA VAL A 7 1.60 -12.75 -25.84
C VAL A 7 0.46 -12.68 -26.86
N VAL A 8 -0.34 -13.74 -26.94
CA VAL A 8 -1.53 -13.80 -27.79
C VAL A 8 -2.77 -13.80 -26.89
N GLN A 9 -3.77 -13.01 -27.25
CA GLN A 9 -5.02 -12.91 -26.50
C GLN A 9 -5.70 -14.28 -26.37
N ASN A 10 -6.21 -14.57 -25.18
CA ASN A 10 -6.95 -15.80 -24.86
C ASN A 10 -6.18 -17.10 -25.17
N LYS A 11 -4.86 -17.06 -25.05
CA LYS A 11 -4.02 -18.25 -25.11
C LYS A 11 -3.49 -18.58 -23.73
N ASP A 12 -3.54 -19.86 -23.39
CA ASP A 12 -3.11 -20.38 -22.09
C ASP A 12 -1.62 -20.08 -21.87
N GLY A 13 -1.32 -19.72 -20.62
CA GLY A 13 0.05 -19.69 -20.12
C GLY A 13 0.51 -21.10 -19.72
N GLU A 14 1.84 -21.29 -19.68
CA GLU A 14 2.45 -22.56 -19.25
C GLU A 14 2.51 -22.72 -17.73
N TYR A 15 2.05 -21.70 -16.99
CA TYR A 15 2.22 -21.62 -15.54
C TYR A 15 0.90 -21.81 -14.80
N ALA A 16 0.87 -22.76 -13.86
CA ALA A 16 -0.26 -22.93 -12.96
C ALA A 16 -0.38 -21.74 -11.97
N VAL A 17 0.76 -21.20 -11.50
CA VAL A 17 0.82 -20.08 -10.56
C VAL A 17 1.90 -19.10 -10.97
N ILE A 18 1.61 -17.80 -10.89
CA ILE A 18 2.58 -16.72 -11.06
C ILE A 18 2.50 -15.81 -9.84
N ILE A 19 3.64 -15.56 -9.18
CA ILE A 19 3.77 -14.51 -8.17
C ILE A 19 4.30 -13.25 -8.85
N ASP A 20 3.48 -12.21 -8.87
CA ASP A 20 3.82 -10.90 -9.44
C ASP A 20 4.70 -10.10 -8.48
N ARG A 21 5.82 -9.59 -9.02
CA ARG A 21 6.78 -8.77 -8.26
C ARG A 21 7.19 -7.49 -8.99
N ILE A 22 6.60 -7.19 -10.15
CA ILE A 22 7.11 -6.13 -11.03
C ILE A 22 6.03 -5.40 -11.84
N SER A 23 4.82 -5.90 -11.92
CA SER A 23 3.81 -5.31 -12.81
C SER A 23 3.37 -3.91 -12.40
N GLN A 24 3.63 -3.48 -11.15
CA GLN A 24 3.42 -2.10 -10.72
C GLN A 24 4.29 -1.10 -11.51
N ASP A 25 5.48 -1.52 -11.92
CA ASP A 25 6.43 -0.68 -12.66
C ASP A 25 6.32 -0.87 -14.18
N VAL A 26 5.78 -2.01 -14.64
CA VAL A 26 5.77 -2.38 -16.07
C VAL A 26 4.36 -2.77 -16.51
N PRO A 27 3.57 -1.84 -17.07
CA PRO A 27 2.19 -2.10 -17.51
C PRO A 27 2.03 -3.26 -18.50
N PHE A 28 3.04 -3.56 -19.33
CA PHE A 28 3.05 -4.72 -20.21
C PHE A 28 2.86 -6.04 -19.43
N TYR A 29 3.55 -6.19 -18.29
CA TYR A 29 3.42 -7.38 -17.47
C TYR A 29 2.03 -7.47 -16.82
N ARG A 30 1.43 -6.35 -16.42
CA ARG A 30 0.05 -6.35 -15.92
C ARG A 30 -0.94 -6.84 -16.97
N ALA A 31 -0.79 -6.41 -18.23
CA ALA A 31 -1.63 -6.87 -19.32
C ALA A 31 -1.46 -8.39 -19.56
N TYR A 32 -0.22 -8.88 -19.55
CA TYR A 32 0.08 -10.31 -19.61
C TYR A 32 -0.57 -11.09 -18.46
N LEU A 33 -0.41 -10.62 -17.22
CA LEU A 33 -0.94 -11.30 -16.03
C LEU A 33 -2.47 -11.36 -16.03
N LYS A 34 -3.16 -10.32 -16.53
CA LYS A 34 -4.62 -10.33 -16.69
C LYS A 34 -5.05 -11.38 -17.73
N ASN A 35 -4.34 -11.50 -18.85
CA ASN A 35 -4.60 -12.56 -19.83
C ASN A 35 -4.32 -13.94 -19.22
N ALA A 36 -3.21 -14.13 -18.52
CA ALA A 36 -2.87 -15.37 -17.84
C ALA A 36 -3.93 -15.78 -16.80
N ALA A 37 -4.41 -14.83 -16.01
CA ALA A 37 -5.48 -15.09 -15.03
C ALA A 37 -6.80 -15.49 -15.71
N LEU A 38 -7.15 -14.85 -16.83
CA LEU A 38 -8.35 -15.19 -17.63
C LEU A 38 -8.28 -16.61 -18.19
N THR A 39 -7.09 -17.07 -18.56
CA THR A 39 -6.86 -18.38 -19.17
C THR A 39 -6.49 -19.48 -18.16
N GLY A 40 -6.65 -19.22 -16.86
CA GLY A 40 -6.58 -20.23 -15.81
C GLY A 40 -5.34 -20.17 -14.90
N THR A 41 -4.34 -19.35 -15.18
CA THR A 41 -3.21 -19.16 -14.26
C THR A 41 -3.66 -18.48 -12.96
N ASN A 42 -3.28 -19.01 -11.80
CA ASN A 42 -3.48 -18.31 -10.53
C ASN A 42 -2.39 -17.24 -10.36
N VAL A 43 -2.77 -15.97 -10.45
CA VAL A 43 -1.85 -14.84 -10.31
C VAL A 43 -1.92 -14.26 -8.90
N ILE A 44 -0.82 -14.18 -8.21
CA ILE A 44 -0.63 -13.62 -6.87
C ILE A 44 0.18 -12.32 -6.99
N ASN A 45 -0.33 -11.13 -6.65
CA ASN A 45 -1.71 -10.84 -6.26
C ASN A 45 -2.64 -10.80 -7.48
N ASN A 46 -3.97 -10.73 -7.23
CA ASN A 46 -4.98 -10.67 -8.29
C ASN A 46 -4.74 -9.44 -9.20
N PRO A 47 -4.47 -9.62 -10.50
CA PRO A 47 -4.11 -8.51 -11.38
C PRO A 47 -5.29 -7.60 -11.77
N PHE A 48 -6.52 -8.00 -11.49
CA PHE A 48 -7.74 -7.20 -11.71
C PHE A 48 -8.04 -6.29 -10.52
N TRP A 49 -7.62 -6.67 -9.32
CA TRP A 49 -7.79 -5.92 -8.08
C TRP A 49 -6.48 -5.19 -7.75
N TRP A 50 -6.24 -4.09 -8.44
CA TRP A 50 -5.05 -3.27 -8.23
C TRP A 50 -5.39 -2.07 -7.35
N SER A 51 -5.16 -2.18 -6.06
CA SER A 51 -5.52 -1.15 -5.09
C SER A 51 -4.32 -0.30 -4.61
N ALA A 52 -3.11 -0.61 -5.03
CA ALA A 52 -1.93 0.20 -4.71
C ALA A 52 -1.94 1.57 -5.39
N ASP A 53 -2.72 1.72 -6.45
CA ASP A 53 -2.90 2.95 -7.20
C ASP A 53 -4.12 3.79 -6.73
N ASP A 54 -4.79 3.39 -5.64
CA ASP A 54 -5.88 4.18 -5.04
C ASP A 54 -5.82 4.12 -3.50
N LYS A 55 -4.91 4.89 -2.92
CA LYS A 55 -4.73 4.96 -1.47
C LYS A 55 -5.94 5.55 -0.75
N PHE A 56 -6.71 6.42 -1.39
CA PHE A 56 -7.90 7.01 -0.77
C PHE A 56 -9.03 5.98 -0.65
N PHE A 57 -9.24 5.18 -1.70
CA PHE A 57 -10.16 4.03 -1.65
C PHE A 57 -9.71 3.03 -0.59
N ASN A 58 -8.41 2.72 -0.54
CA ASN A 58 -7.86 1.79 0.46
C ASN A 58 -8.15 2.26 1.89
N ASN A 59 -7.97 3.57 2.17
CA ASN A 59 -8.31 4.14 3.47
C ASN A 59 -9.81 4.02 3.77
N SER A 60 -10.66 4.34 2.81
CA SER A 60 -12.12 4.21 2.96
C SER A 60 -12.55 2.77 3.24
N LEU A 61 -11.95 1.80 2.54
CA LEU A 61 -12.20 0.37 2.81
C LEU A 61 -11.72 -0.04 4.20
N ALA A 62 -10.51 0.37 4.59
CA ALA A 62 -9.95 0.03 5.90
C ALA A 62 -10.80 0.59 7.06
N ASP A 63 -11.38 1.77 6.91
CA ASP A 63 -12.34 2.35 7.87
C ASP A 63 -13.58 1.46 8.00
N THR A 64 -14.15 0.97 6.89
CA THR A 64 -15.30 0.04 6.93
C THR A 64 -14.97 -1.30 7.58
N LEU A 65 -13.69 -1.69 7.61
CA LEU A 65 -13.20 -2.89 8.28
C LEU A 65 -12.89 -2.67 9.78
N GLY A 66 -13.10 -1.45 10.28
CA GLY A 66 -12.85 -1.08 11.66
C GLY A 66 -11.36 -1.09 12.03
N VAL A 67 -10.48 -0.74 11.08
CA VAL A 67 -9.05 -0.57 11.31
C VAL A 67 -8.76 0.93 11.50
N PRO A 68 -8.12 1.35 12.60
CA PRO A 68 -7.78 2.75 12.83
C PRO A 68 -6.86 3.31 11.73
N LEU A 69 -7.15 4.54 11.30
CA LEU A 69 -6.45 5.26 10.26
C LEU A 69 -6.19 6.70 10.67
N PRO A 70 -5.14 7.34 10.17
CA PRO A 70 -5.02 8.80 10.24
C PRO A 70 -6.18 9.48 9.49
N ASN A 71 -6.67 10.60 10.00
CA ASN A 71 -7.60 11.44 9.26
C ASN A 71 -7.04 11.74 7.87
N THR A 72 -7.85 11.59 6.84
CA THR A 72 -7.38 11.72 5.45
C THR A 72 -8.43 12.40 4.58
N VAL A 73 -7.99 13.33 3.73
CA VAL A 73 -8.83 14.02 2.73
C VAL A 73 -8.17 13.89 1.36
N ILE A 74 -8.97 13.63 0.31
CA ILE A 74 -8.49 13.72 -1.07
C ILE A 74 -8.60 15.16 -1.57
N LEU A 75 -7.59 15.61 -2.30
CA LEU A 75 -7.48 16.96 -2.84
C LEU A 75 -7.53 16.93 -4.37
N PRO A 76 -8.23 17.87 -5.01
CA PRO A 76 -8.09 18.04 -6.45
C PRO A 76 -6.66 18.44 -6.81
N SER A 77 -6.27 18.17 -8.05
CA SER A 77 -5.00 18.66 -8.58
C SER A 77 -4.92 20.18 -8.58
N ALA A 78 -3.71 20.74 -8.38
CA ALA A 78 -3.47 22.18 -8.42
C ALA A 78 -3.72 22.77 -9.82
N GLU A 79 -3.42 21.99 -10.85
CA GLU A 79 -3.66 22.32 -12.26
C GLU A 79 -4.70 21.40 -12.87
N HIS A 80 -5.38 21.88 -13.89
CA HIS A 80 -6.31 21.04 -14.65
C HIS A 80 -5.56 19.89 -15.35
N PRO A 81 -6.04 18.66 -15.26
CA PRO A 81 -5.51 17.56 -16.06
C PRO A 81 -5.58 17.90 -17.56
N THR A 82 -4.63 17.36 -18.33
CA THR A 82 -4.60 17.50 -19.78
C THR A 82 -5.98 17.15 -20.39
N ASP A 83 -6.38 17.90 -21.40
CA ASP A 83 -7.66 17.75 -22.13
C ASP A 83 -8.92 17.98 -21.27
N THR A 84 -8.79 18.67 -20.12
CA THR A 84 -9.91 19.11 -19.30
C THR A 84 -10.06 20.63 -19.27
N THR A 85 -11.23 21.10 -18.86
CA THR A 85 -11.56 22.52 -18.74
C THR A 85 -12.37 22.78 -17.47
N ASN A 86 -12.64 24.03 -17.10
CA ASN A 86 -13.52 24.38 -15.99
C ASN A 86 -14.88 23.66 -16.05
N LYS A 87 -15.38 23.32 -17.23
CA LYS A 87 -16.63 22.56 -17.39
C LYS A 87 -16.52 21.13 -16.86
N SER A 88 -15.32 20.56 -16.87
CA SER A 88 -15.07 19.21 -16.33
C SER A 88 -15.22 19.16 -14.81
N PHE A 89 -15.04 20.31 -14.13
CA PHE A 89 -15.10 20.46 -12.67
C PHE A 89 -16.39 21.15 -12.17
N ARG A 90 -17.43 21.24 -13.01
CA ARG A 90 -18.68 21.92 -12.68
C ARG A 90 -19.41 21.41 -11.42
N ASN A 91 -19.07 20.20 -10.97
CA ASN A 91 -19.64 19.59 -9.76
C ASN A 91 -18.79 19.85 -8.50
N LEU A 92 -17.58 20.38 -8.67
CA LEU A 92 -16.73 20.76 -7.56
C LEU A 92 -17.13 22.15 -7.07
N LYS A 93 -17.39 22.29 -5.77
CA LYS A 93 -17.62 23.61 -5.17
C LYS A 93 -16.35 24.46 -5.25
N PHE A 94 -16.51 25.74 -5.60
CA PHE A 94 -15.41 26.69 -5.61
C PHE A 94 -15.84 28.00 -4.93
N PRO A 95 -15.05 28.51 -3.96
CA PRO A 95 -13.92 27.85 -3.33
C PRO A 95 -14.32 26.59 -2.55
N MET A 96 -13.41 25.62 -2.42
CA MET A 96 -13.57 24.50 -1.49
C MET A 96 -13.52 24.99 -0.04
N ASP A 97 -14.04 24.20 0.88
CA ASP A 97 -13.90 24.45 2.32
C ASP A 97 -12.51 24.07 2.84
N TRP A 98 -11.52 24.84 2.43
CA TRP A 98 -10.13 24.63 2.83
C TRP A 98 -9.92 24.74 4.33
N GLN A 99 -10.63 25.65 4.99
CA GLN A 99 -10.52 25.78 6.44
C GLN A 99 -11.02 24.52 7.13
N GLY A 100 -12.16 23.98 6.71
CA GLY A 100 -12.69 22.72 7.25
C GLY A 100 -11.77 21.55 7.01
N ILE A 101 -11.07 21.49 5.85
CA ILE A 101 -10.04 20.48 5.57
C ILE A 101 -8.89 20.59 6.57
N PHE A 102 -8.34 21.78 6.77
CA PHE A 102 -7.22 22.00 7.68
C PHE A 102 -7.59 21.75 9.15
N ASP A 103 -8.80 22.10 9.55
CA ASP A 103 -9.28 21.86 10.90
C ASP A 103 -9.51 20.36 11.17
N TYR A 104 -9.92 19.59 10.15
CA TYR A 104 -10.10 18.15 10.25
C TYR A 104 -8.77 17.38 10.30
N ILE A 105 -7.78 17.80 9.53
CA ILE A 105 -6.48 17.13 9.44
C ILE A 105 -5.54 17.55 10.57
N GLY A 106 -5.45 18.86 10.84
CA GLY A 106 -4.42 19.45 11.68
C GLY A 106 -3.04 19.52 11.00
N PHE A 107 -2.09 20.13 11.72
CA PHE A 107 -0.67 20.18 11.31
C PHE A 107 0.21 19.80 12.52
N PRO A 108 1.37 19.17 12.31
CA PRO A 108 1.92 18.77 11.02
C PRO A 108 1.13 17.66 10.32
N ALA A 109 1.21 17.61 8.98
CA ALA A 109 0.49 16.68 8.13
C ALA A 109 1.35 16.15 6.99
N TYR A 110 0.96 15.04 6.41
CA TYR A 110 1.59 14.52 5.19
C TYR A 110 0.69 14.76 3.97
N MET A 111 1.28 15.33 2.91
CA MET A 111 0.66 15.39 1.60
C MET A 111 1.36 14.40 0.68
N LYS A 112 0.59 13.52 0.03
CA LYS A 112 1.10 12.45 -0.83
C LYS A 112 0.15 12.17 -2.00
N PRO A 113 0.65 11.67 -3.15
CA PRO A 113 -0.23 11.24 -4.23
C PRO A 113 -1.18 10.14 -3.78
N TYR A 114 -2.44 10.17 -4.25
CA TYR A 114 -3.39 9.09 -3.99
C TYR A 114 -2.99 7.79 -4.69
N ALA A 115 -2.20 7.87 -5.76
CA ALA A 115 -1.71 6.76 -6.56
C ALA A 115 -0.18 6.68 -6.56
N GLY A 116 0.37 5.49 -6.73
CA GLY A 116 1.82 5.27 -6.79
C GLY A 116 2.46 4.97 -5.43
N GLY A 117 3.79 4.92 -5.40
CA GLY A 117 4.59 4.56 -4.23
C GLY A 117 6.03 5.07 -4.30
N GLY A 118 6.92 4.53 -3.46
CA GLY A 118 8.35 4.84 -3.49
C GLY A 118 8.70 6.22 -2.96
N TRP A 119 7.90 6.80 -2.07
CA TRP A 119 8.11 8.12 -1.46
C TRP A 119 8.19 9.29 -2.44
N LYS A 120 7.77 9.11 -3.69
CA LYS A 120 7.73 10.18 -4.70
C LYS A 120 6.63 11.17 -4.36
N ASN A 121 6.96 12.48 -4.36
CA ASN A 121 6.04 13.58 -4.09
C ASN A 121 5.31 13.45 -2.73
N VAL A 122 6.01 12.95 -1.71
CA VAL A 122 5.53 12.89 -0.33
C VAL A 122 6.15 14.06 0.43
N TYR A 123 5.32 14.91 1.01
CA TYR A 123 5.72 16.13 1.71
C TYR A 123 5.19 16.08 3.14
N ARG A 124 6.06 16.32 4.11
CA ARG A 124 5.66 16.63 5.48
C ARG A 124 5.53 18.14 5.61
N LEU A 125 4.39 18.62 6.08
CA LEU A 125 3.99 20.01 6.08
C LEU A 125 3.75 20.47 7.53
N GLU A 126 4.36 21.58 7.93
CA GLU A 126 4.23 22.11 9.28
C GLU A 126 3.02 23.04 9.44
N ASN A 127 2.56 23.65 8.34
CA ASN A 127 1.54 24.71 8.36
C ASN A 127 0.83 24.86 7.01
N LYS A 128 -0.14 25.77 6.96
CA LYS A 128 -0.95 26.06 5.77
C LYS A 128 -0.15 26.72 4.65
N GLU A 129 0.83 27.52 5.00
CA GLU A 129 1.70 28.23 4.06
C GLU A 129 2.52 27.23 3.24
N GLU A 130 3.16 26.29 3.91
CA GLU A 130 3.89 25.18 3.26
C GLU A 130 2.96 24.30 2.42
N PHE A 131 1.73 24.05 2.91
CA PHE A 131 0.74 23.32 2.16
C PHE A 131 0.48 23.97 0.79
N TRP A 132 0.22 25.28 0.75
CA TRP A 132 -0.09 25.98 -0.48
C TRP A 132 1.10 25.98 -1.46
N GLU A 133 2.31 26.20 -0.93
CA GLU A 133 3.53 26.13 -1.74
C GLU A 133 3.68 24.75 -2.40
N LYS A 134 3.63 23.70 -1.60
CA LYS A 134 3.83 22.33 -2.11
C LYS A 134 2.67 21.84 -2.97
N HIS A 135 1.44 22.21 -2.66
CA HIS A 135 0.29 21.84 -3.48
C HIS A 135 0.41 22.42 -4.91
N GLN A 136 0.89 23.66 -5.05
CA GLN A 136 1.15 24.24 -6.38
C GLN A 136 2.22 23.45 -7.16
N GLU A 137 3.26 22.97 -6.50
CA GLU A 137 4.32 22.16 -7.12
C GLU A 137 3.83 20.80 -7.64
N THR A 138 2.70 20.28 -7.13
CA THR A 138 2.17 18.97 -7.53
C THR A 138 1.51 18.97 -8.91
N GLY A 139 1.21 20.14 -9.49
CA GLY A 139 0.65 20.29 -10.84
C GLY A 139 -0.64 19.48 -11.02
N GLN A 140 -0.62 18.52 -11.92
CA GLN A 140 -1.78 17.68 -12.25
C GLN A 140 -1.96 16.45 -11.34
N LEU A 141 -1.13 16.26 -10.33
CA LEU A 141 -1.27 15.14 -9.40
C LEU A 141 -2.48 15.34 -8.48
N VAL A 142 -3.30 14.31 -8.35
CA VAL A 142 -4.32 14.25 -7.31
C VAL A 142 -3.63 13.82 -6.02
N MET A 143 -3.77 14.62 -4.97
CA MET A 143 -3.07 14.44 -3.71
C MET A 143 -4.04 14.02 -2.61
N MET A 144 -3.49 13.44 -1.55
CA MET A 144 -4.17 13.25 -0.26
C MET A 144 -3.45 14.10 0.78
N LEU A 145 -4.22 14.73 1.68
CA LEU A 145 -3.69 15.32 2.91
C LEU A 145 -4.08 14.41 4.07
N GLN A 146 -3.11 14.03 4.88
CA GLN A 146 -3.26 13.04 5.94
C GLN A 146 -2.63 13.54 7.23
N GLU A 147 -3.34 13.35 8.36
CA GLU A 147 -2.85 13.59 9.72
C GLU A 147 -1.50 12.88 9.94
N GLU A 148 -0.55 13.54 10.58
CA GLU A 148 0.65 12.89 11.08
C GLU A 148 0.36 12.12 12.36
N ILE A 149 0.66 10.84 12.38
CA ILE A 149 0.63 10.06 13.62
C ILE A 149 2.00 10.13 14.28
N VAL A 150 2.10 10.92 15.35
CA VAL A 150 3.28 10.92 16.22
C VAL A 150 3.28 9.59 16.98
N PHE A 151 4.20 8.71 16.65
CA PHE A 151 4.22 7.34 17.14
C PHE A 151 5.31 7.08 18.18
N THR A 152 5.03 6.15 19.08
CA THR A 152 5.96 5.57 20.04
C THR A 152 6.61 4.29 19.54
N GLU A 153 5.89 3.53 18.71
CA GLU A 153 6.33 2.28 18.09
C GLU A 153 5.85 2.26 16.64
N TYR A 154 6.59 1.57 15.78
CA TYR A 154 6.22 1.41 14.38
C TYR A 154 6.51 -0.02 13.93
N PHE A 155 5.61 -0.58 13.14
CA PHE A 155 5.69 -1.97 12.68
C PHE A 155 5.50 -2.05 11.18
N ARG A 156 6.25 -2.95 10.54
CA ARG A 156 5.97 -3.42 9.19
C ARG A 156 5.65 -4.92 9.25
N VAL A 157 4.54 -5.29 8.63
CA VAL A 157 3.92 -6.60 8.86
C VAL A 157 3.69 -7.30 7.53
N TYR A 158 4.38 -8.42 7.30
CA TYR A 158 4.05 -9.29 6.18
C TYR A 158 2.75 -10.04 6.43
N CYS A 159 1.96 -10.21 5.35
CA CYS A 159 0.84 -11.13 5.30
C CYS A 159 0.89 -11.93 4.00
N LEU A 160 0.95 -13.26 4.11
CA LEU A 160 0.97 -14.16 2.97
C LEU A 160 -0.22 -15.11 3.02
N GLY A 161 -0.91 -15.26 1.87
CA GLY A 161 -2.11 -16.09 1.73
C GLY A 161 -3.26 -15.67 2.65
N CYS A 162 -3.30 -14.41 3.11
CA CYS A 162 -4.26 -13.90 4.10
C CYS A 162 -4.33 -14.75 5.39
N LYS A 163 -3.22 -15.39 5.77
CA LYS A 163 -3.15 -16.33 6.93
C LYS A 163 -1.86 -16.21 7.72
N ALA A 164 -0.71 -16.30 7.04
CA ALA A 164 0.60 -16.21 7.69
C ALA A 164 0.97 -14.74 7.88
N VAL A 165 1.32 -14.37 9.12
CA VAL A 165 1.62 -13.00 9.51
C VAL A 165 2.98 -12.96 10.21
N ARG A 166 3.87 -12.09 9.75
CA ARG A 166 5.17 -11.81 10.36
C ARG A 166 5.25 -10.33 10.73
N ILE A 167 5.28 -10.04 12.02
CA ILE A 167 5.37 -8.66 12.54
C ILE A 167 6.85 -8.34 12.76
N MET A 168 7.30 -7.22 12.22
CA MET A 168 8.66 -6.71 12.36
C MET A 168 8.60 -5.31 12.94
N GLN A 169 9.46 -5.02 13.92
CA GLN A 169 9.69 -3.65 14.36
C GLN A 169 10.39 -2.87 13.24
N TYR A 170 9.96 -1.63 13.03
CA TYR A 170 10.40 -0.82 11.91
C TYR A 170 10.57 0.63 12.32
N GLU A 171 11.63 1.29 11.85
CA GLU A 171 11.88 2.70 12.12
C GLU A 171 11.98 3.46 10.79
N PRO A 172 10.87 4.03 10.29
CA PRO A 172 10.84 4.67 8.99
C PRO A 172 11.74 5.92 8.87
N ARG A 173 12.14 6.52 10.01
CA ARG A 173 13.03 7.70 10.06
C ARG A 173 14.50 7.34 9.79
N ASN A 174 14.86 6.07 9.95
CA ASN A 174 16.21 5.58 9.68
C ASN A 174 16.50 5.53 8.16
N PRO A 175 17.78 5.57 7.76
CA PRO A 175 18.21 5.20 6.41
C PRO A 175 17.66 3.82 6.02
N HIS A 176 17.36 3.60 4.74
CA HIS A 176 16.63 2.42 4.25
C HIS A 176 17.15 1.08 4.79
N HIS A 177 18.47 0.89 4.83
CA HIS A 177 19.12 -0.36 5.29
C HIS A 177 19.09 -0.56 6.82
N LEU A 178 18.62 0.42 7.60
CA LEU A 178 18.51 0.36 9.08
C LEU A 178 17.06 0.44 9.56
N ARG A 179 16.10 0.39 8.66
CA ARG A 179 14.67 0.52 9.03
C ARG A 179 14.12 -0.70 9.74
N TYR A 180 14.58 -1.90 9.40
CA TYR A 180 14.18 -3.12 10.12
C TYR A 180 14.98 -3.27 11.39
N VAL A 181 14.31 -3.27 12.54
CA VAL A 181 14.94 -3.37 13.86
C VAL A 181 14.98 -4.84 14.26
N ILE A 182 16.18 -5.44 14.26
CA ILE A 182 16.36 -6.89 14.49
C ILE A 182 16.25 -7.23 15.98
N ASP A 183 16.94 -6.47 16.84
CA ASP A 183 17.02 -6.71 18.30
C ASP A 183 16.28 -5.61 19.08
N GLY A 184 15.03 -5.34 18.68
CA GLY A 184 14.21 -4.33 19.32
C GLY A 184 13.70 -4.74 20.71
N PRO A 185 13.20 -3.77 21.51
CA PRO A 185 12.64 -4.06 22.83
C PRO A 185 11.41 -4.98 22.72
N PRO A 186 11.10 -5.73 23.80
CA PRO A 186 9.89 -6.56 23.85
C PRO A 186 8.62 -5.72 23.65
N VAL A 187 7.70 -6.23 22.83
CA VAL A 187 6.42 -5.59 22.51
C VAL A 187 5.28 -6.26 23.28
N ASP A 188 4.30 -5.46 23.68
CA ASP A 188 3.10 -5.97 24.36
C ASP A 188 2.36 -7.00 23.48
N LYS A 189 2.04 -8.14 24.07
CA LYS A 189 1.35 -9.26 23.40
C LYS A 189 -0.05 -8.89 22.90
N LYS A 190 -0.76 -7.99 23.60
CA LYS A 190 -2.09 -7.53 23.17
C LYS A 190 -1.96 -6.65 21.93
N LEU A 191 -0.97 -5.76 21.90
CA LEU A 191 -0.67 -4.93 20.74
C LEU A 191 -0.34 -5.80 19.52
N LEU A 192 0.54 -6.80 19.67
CA LEU A 192 0.87 -7.73 18.60
C LEU A 192 -0.35 -8.51 18.08
N ALA A 193 -1.24 -8.92 18.98
CA ALA A 193 -2.49 -9.61 18.60
C ALA A 193 -3.42 -8.66 17.80
N THR A 194 -3.54 -7.41 18.21
CA THR A 194 -4.33 -6.39 17.51
C THR A 194 -3.76 -6.11 16.13
N ILE A 195 -2.45 -5.89 16.02
CA ILE A 195 -1.75 -5.65 14.73
C ILE A 195 -1.99 -6.85 13.78
N LYS A 196 -1.88 -8.08 14.29
CA LYS A 196 -2.16 -9.29 13.51
C LYS A 196 -3.59 -9.32 12.99
N ASP A 197 -4.58 -9.04 13.84
CA ASP A 197 -5.99 -9.02 13.46
C ASP A 197 -6.26 -7.95 12.38
N TYR A 198 -5.79 -6.73 12.57
CA TYR A 198 -5.93 -5.65 11.60
C TYR A 198 -5.25 -5.97 10.26
N THR A 199 -4.06 -6.55 10.30
CA THR A 199 -3.36 -7.01 9.09
C THR A 199 -4.19 -8.02 8.30
N LEU A 200 -4.78 -9.02 8.99
CA LEU A 200 -5.61 -10.03 8.34
C LEU A 200 -6.91 -9.45 7.76
N ARG A 201 -7.55 -8.50 8.46
CA ARG A 201 -8.75 -7.79 7.95
C ARG A 201 -8.41 -7.01 6.69
N LEU A 202 -7.34 -6.22 6.71
CA LEU A 202 -6.90 -5.43 5.57
C LEU A 202 -6.57 -6.30 4.36
N CYS A 203 -5.73 -7.31 4.53
CA CYS A 203 -5.33 -8.16 3.41
C CYS A 203 -6.50 -8.95 2.80
N LYS A 204 -7.44 -9.41 3.63
CA LYS A 204 -8.67 -10.06 3.14
C LYS A 204 -9.59 -9.07 2.42
N GLY A 205 -9.81 -7.87 2.97
CA GLY A 205 -10.66 -6.84 2.39
C GLY A 205 -10.10 -6.29 1.08
N LEU A 206 -8.78 -6.09 1.02
CA LEU A 206 -8.07 -5.64 -0.18
C LEU A 206 -7.86 -6.74 -1.22
N GLY A 207 -8.05 -8.03 -0.87
CA GLY A 207 -7.78 -9.13 -1.77
C GLY A 207 -6.30 -9.34 -2.08
N TYR A 208 -5.41 -8.98 -1.14
CA TYR A 208 -3.96 -9.17 -1.30
C TYR A 208 -3.47 -10.42 -0.60
N ASP A 209 -2.99 -11.38 -1.39
CA ASP A 209 -2.38 -12.62 -0.89
C ASP A 209 -0.91 -12.46 -0.52
N PHE A 210 -0.21 -11.47 -1.05
CA PHE A 210 1.16 -11.13 -0.69
C PHE A 210 1.27 -9.62 -0.47
N ASN A 211 1.38 -9.22 0.79
CA ASN A 211 1.33 -7.80 1.16
C ASN A 211 2.23 -7.48 2.35
N THR A 212 2.56 -6.19 2.52
CA THR A 212 3.00 -5.61 3.79
C THR A 212 2.07 -4.50 4.22
N VAL A 213 1.86 -4.41 5.53
CA VAL A 213 1.09 -3.36 6.19
C VAL A 213 1.99 -2.63 7.16
N GLU A 214 1.97 -1.31 7.13
CA GLU A 214 2.69 -0.46 8.07
C GLU A 214 1.75 0.10 9.12
N PHE A 215 2.14 0.00 10.39
CA PHE A 215 1.40 0.55 11.54
C PHE A 215 2.26 1.50 12.35
N ALA A 216 1.74 2.71 12.57
CA ALA A 216 2.24 3.66 13.57
C ALA A 216 1.40 3.53 14.85
N VAL A 217 2.04 3.39 16.01
CA VAL A 217 1.32 3.23 17.28
C VAL A 217 1.33 4.55 18.05
N ARG A 218 0.14 5.07 18.36
CA ARG A 218 -0.09 6.22 19.22
C ARG A 218 -1.06 5.82 20.33
N ASP A 219 -0.68 6.05 21.57
CA ASP A 219 -1.49 5.73 22.76
C ASP A 219 -1.94 4.24 22.82
N GLY A 220 -1.07 3.34 22.39
CA GLY A 220 -1.34 1.90 22.31
C GLY A 220 -2.28 1.47 21.17
N ILE A 221 -2.71 2.38 20.31
CA ILE A 221 -3.57 2.13 19.15
C ILE A 221 -2.72 2.06 17.88
N PRO A 222 -2.72 0.95 17.14
CA PRO A 222 -2.02 0.85 15.86
C PRO A 222 -2.87 1.45 14.73
N TYR A 223 -2.40 2.52 14.12
CA TYR A 223 -2.96 3.18 12.95
C TYR A 223 -2.31 2.63 11.68
N ALA A 224 -3.09 2.17 10.71
CA ALA A 224 -2.57 1.71 9.44
C ALA A 224 -2.15 2.92 8.56
N ILE A 225 -0.90 2.94 8.13
CA ILE A 225 -0.29 4.08 7.42
C ILE A 225 -0.12 3.80 5.92
N ASP A 226 0.44 2.64 5.57
CA ASP A 226 0.59 2.15 4.19
C ASP A 226 0.36 0.64 4.17
N PHE A 227 -0.59 0.19 3.36
CA PHE A 227 -1.05 -1.19 3.43
C PHE A 227 -1.52 -1.77 2.08
N GLY A 228 -1.25 -1.08 0.99
CA GLY A 228 -1.47 -1.56 -0.37
C GLY A 228 -0.14 -1.74 -1.11
N ASN A 229 0.67 -2.74 -0.72
CA ASN A 229 1.98 -2.98 -1.31
C ASN A 229 2.01 -4.32 -2.07
N PRO A 230 1.80 -4.30 -3.40
CA PRO A 230 1.68 -5.53 -4.20
C PRO A 230 2.99 -6.31 -4.35
N ALA A 231 4.14 -5.64 -4.17
CA ALA A 231 5.46 -6.24 -4.29
C ALA A 231 6.39 -5.75 -3.16
N PRO A 232 6.08 -6.11 -1.90
CA PRO A 232 6.83 -5.62 -0.75
C PRO A 232 8.30 -6.04 -0.82
N ASP A 233 9.17 -5.16 -0.30
CA ASP A 233 10.60 -5.48 -0.12
C ASP A 233 10.76 -6.76 0.70
N ALA A 234 11.53 -7.70 0.19
CA ALA A 234 11.88 -8.95 0.84
C ALA A 234 13.35 -9.33 0.52
N GLU A 235 14.20 -8.31 0.33
CA GLU A 235 15.61 -8.50 0.08
C GLU A 235 16.34 -8.93 1.37
N LEU A 236 17.19 -9.95 1.27
CA LEU A 236 17.96 -10.48 2.40
C LEU A 236 18.70 -9.39 3.18
N THR A 237 19.32 -8.45 2.45
CA THR A 237 20.08 -7.34 3.02
C THR A 237 19.21 -6.27 3.71
N SER A 238 17.94 -6.18 3.36
CA SER A 238 16.99 -5.24 3.98
C SER A 238 16.34 -5.84 5.21
N VAL A 239 15.75 -7.04 5.07
CA VAL A 239 14.87 -7.62 6.10
C VAL A 239 15.59 -8.57 7.06
N GLY A 240 16.82 -8.93 6.77
CA GLY A 240 17.61 -9.90 7.53
C GLY A 240 17.23 -11.36 7.25
N ALA A 241 18.14 -12.28 7.60
CA ALA A 241 18.04 -13.69 7.21
C ALA A 241 16.76 -14.37 7.70
N GLU A 242 16.37 -14.16 8.95
CA GLU A 242 15.20 -14.81 9.55
C GLU A 242 13.88 -14.40 8.87
N ASN A 243 13.73 -13.12 8.56
CA ASN A 243 12.52 -12.64 7.88
C ASN A 243 12.51 -13.07 6.41
N PHE A 244 13.69 -13.05 5.75
CA PHE A 244 13.83 -13.52 4.38
C PHE A 244 13.43 -15.00 4.25
N GLU A 245 14.00 -15.88 5.06
CA GLU A 245 13.68 -17.32 5.05
C GLU A 245 12.18 -17.57 5.30
N TRP A 246 11.59 -16.85 6.27
CA TRP A 246 10.16 -16.94 6.55
C TRP A 246 9.32 -16.55 5.31
N VAL A 247 9.67 -15.48 4.60
CA VAL A 247 8.96 -15.05 3.39
C VAL A 247 9.08 -16.11 2.29
N VAL A 248 10.28 -16.67 2.09
CA VAL A 248 10.52 -17.73 1.09
C VAL A 248 9.66 -18.96 1.37
N GLU A 249 9.67 -19.44 2.62
CA GLU A 249 8.87 -20.60 3.02
C GLU A 249 7.36 -20.36 2.85
N GLU A 250 6.84 -19.25 3.34
CA GLU A 250 5.40 -18.97 3.26
C GLU A 250 4.93 -18.67 1.83
N ALA A 251 5.76 -18.00 1.01
CA ALA A 251 5.49 -17.82 -0.40
C ALA A 251 5.44 -19.15 -1.17
N ALA A 252 6.37 -20.07 -0.87
CA ALA A 252 6.36 -21.40 -1.46
C ALA A 252 5.11 -22.21 -1.05
N LYS A 253 4.76 -22.19 0.25
CA LYS A 253 3.52 -22.85 0.74
C LYS A 253 2.28 -22.28 0.07
N MET A 254 2.19 -20.96 -0.07
CA MET A 254 1.09 -20.26 -0.73
C MET A 254 0.99 -20.65 -2.22
N ALA A 255 2.10 -20.62 -2.95
CA ALA A 255 2.13 -21.00 -4.37
C ALA A 255 1.71 -22.47 -4.59
N ILE A 256 2.23 -23.39 -3.78
CA ILE A 256 1.86 -24.82 -3.83
C ILE A 256 0.37 -25.01 -3.53
N ALA A 257 -0.17 -24.30 -2.55
CA ALA A 257 -1.59 -24.38 -2.22
C ALA A 257 -2.47 -23.83 -3.33
N ALA A 258 -2.05 -22.75 -4.01
CA ALA A 258 -2.73 -22.18 -5.16
C ALA A 258 -2.73 -23.14 -6.36
N ALA A 259 -1.58 -23.77 -6.68
CA ALA A 259 -1.47 -24.74 -7.76
C ALA A 259 -2.35 -26.00 -7.55
N LYS A 260 -2.52 -26.44 -6.29
CA LYS A 260 -3.36 -27.61 -5.97
C LYS A 260 -4.86 -27.34 -6.12
N LYS A 261 -5.31 -26.08 -6.06
CA LYS A 261 -6.73 -25.72 -6.24
C LYS A 261 -7.19 -25.72 -7.69
N GLN A 262 -6.25 -25.74 -8.65
CA GLN A 262 -6.54 -25.73 -10.08
C GLN A 262 -6.75 -27.16 -10.66
N LYS A 263 -6.49 -28.19 -9.89
CA LYS A 263 -6.78 -29.59 -10.23
C LYS A 263 -8.13 -30.01 -9.65
#